data_c836c6c432a36f86800d12538457df52
#
_entry.id   c836c6c432a36f86800d12538457df52
#
_cell.length_a   1.000
_cell.length_b   1.000
_cell.length_c   1.000
_cell.angle_alpha   90.00
_cell.angle_beta   90.00
_cell.angle_gamma   90.00
#
_symmetry.space_group_name_H-M   'P 1'
#
loop_
_entity.id
_entity.type
_entity.pdbx_description
1 polymer ?
#
loop_
_entity_poly.entity_id
_entity_poly.type
_entity_poly.pdbx_seq_one_letter_code
_entity_poly.pdbx_strand_id
1 'polypeptide(L)'
;MILVLWSSLSAAGGLRLAVHSAILMDMTTGRILYTHNADDPLPPASITKVLSLYLADEAIREGRVRPTDPVKISRKAGRTGGSKMFIQAGSEIPLEELLKGMAVVSANDASVAVAEYIGGNVEGFVAVSYTHLTLPTIYSV
;
A
#
# COMPACT_ATOMS: atom_id res chain seq x y z
N MET A 1 4.07 36.61 48.86
CA MET A 1 3.98 36.82 47.41
C MET A 1 5.08 35.93 46.79
N ILE A 2 4.66 34.73 46.33
CA ILE A 2 5.58 33.74 45.78
C ILE A 2 5.55 33.94 44.27
N LEU A 3 6.68 34.40 43.70
CA LEU A 3 6.86 34.56 42.27
C LEU A 3 7.23 33.19 41.69
N VAL A 4 6.29 32.51 41.03
CA VAL A 4 6.58 31.30 40.28
C VAL A 4 7.11 31.73 38.90
N LEU A 5 8.43 31.69 38.75
CA LEU A 5 9.11 31.81 37.45
C LEU A 5 8.82 30.54 36.64
N TRP A 6 7.90 30.63 35.73
CA TRP A 6 7.72 29.63 34.66
C TRP A 6 8.86 29.84 33.66
N SER A 7 9.94 29.09 33.84
CA SER A 7 10.95 28.94 32.79
C SER A 7 10.30 28.23 31.60
N SER A 8 9.98 28.98 30.56
CA SER A 8 9.71 28.45 29.24
C SER A 8 10.94 27.68 28.75
N LEU A 9 10.90 26.38 28.86
CA LEU A 9 11.87 25.49 28.22
C LEU A 9 11.66 25.55 26.71
N SER A 10 12.12 26.63 26.07
CA SER A 10 12.30 26.74 24.64
C SER A 10 13.60 26.03 24.30
N ALA A 11 13.57 24.76 24.03
CA ALA A 11 14.65 24.08 23.34
C ALA A 11 14.18 22.76 22.77
N ALA A 12 13.57 22.81 21.64
CA ALA A 12 13.74 21.68 20.75
C ALA A 12 14.24 22.28 19.45
N GLY A 13 15.51 22.15 19.17
CA GLY A 13 15.98 22.17 17.81
C GLY A 13 15.11 21.17 17.07
N GLY A 14 14.08 21.67 16.33
CA GLY A 14 13.05 20.83 15.74
C GLY A 14 13.71 19.74 14.92
N LEU A 15 13.22 18.52 15.03
CA LEU A 15 13.64 17.39 14.20
C LEU A 15 13.58 17.82 12.73
N ARG A 16 14.74 17.94 12.09
CA ARG A 16 14.85 18.28 10.65
C ARG A 16 15.09 17.01 9.87
N LEU A 17 14.09 16.58 9.13
CA LEU A 17 14.16 15.41 8.25
C LEU A 17 14.34 15.87 6.81
N ALA A 18 15.26 15.23 6.08
CA ALA A 18 15.44 15.46 4.63
C ALA A 18 14.42 14.64 3.83
N VAL A 19 13.14 14.93 4.05
CA VAL A 19 11.99 14.24 3.41
C VAL A 19 10.95 15.27 2.97
N HIS A 20 10.08 14.90 2.03
CA HIS A 20 8.99 15.76 1.57
C HIS A 20 7.93 15.98 2.65
N SER A 21 7.52 14.89 3.29
CA SER A 21 6.57 14.95 4.40
C SER A 21 6.88 13.89 5.45
N ALA A 22 6.43 14.13 6.67
CA ALA A 22 6.54 13.18 7.77
C ALA A 22 5.44 13.42 8.81
N ILE A 23 4.98 12.32 9.41
CA ILE A 23 4.12 12.33 10.59
C ILE A 23 4.63 11.29 11.59
N LEU A 24 4.69 11.66 12.85
CA LEU A 24 4.96 10.75 13.96
C LEU A 24 3.76 10.76 14.89
N MET A 25 3.20 9.61 15.16
CA MET A 25 2.05 9.44 16.01
C MET A 25 2.31 8.38 17.08
N ASP A 26 1.85 8.64 18.29
CA ASP A 26 1.77 7.64 19.36
C ASP A 26 0.67 6.64 19.00
N MET A 27 1.05 5.37 18.82
CA MET A 27 0.15 4.32 18.35
C MET A 27 -0.93 3.95 19.38
N THR A 28 -0.68 4.19 20.65
CA THR A 28 -1.62 3.84 21.74
C THR A 28 -2.70 4.90 21.92
N THR A 29 -2.29 6.18 21.83
CA THR A 29 -3.18 7.31 22.12
C THR A 29 -3.71 8.02 20.88
N GLY A 30 -3.12 7.76 19.71
CA GLY A 30 -3.40 8.51 18.48
C GLY A 30 -2.82 9.94 18.48
N ARG A 31 -2.08 10.33 19.53
CA ARG A 31 -1.54 11.70 19.63
C ARG A 31 -0.43 11.93 18.61
N ILE A 32 -0.56 12.99 17.83
CA ILE A 32 0.48 13.43 16.90
C ILE A 32 1.62 14.07 17.70
N LEU A 33 2.84 13.55 17.52
CA LEU A 33 4.05 13.99 18.20
C LEU A 33 4.90 14.90 17.31
N TYR A 34 4.83 14.74 15.99
CA TYR A 34 5.56 15.55 15.01
C TYR A 34 4.84 15.54 13.68
N THR A 35 4.85 16.67 12.98
CA THR A 35 4.37 16.80 11.60
C THR A 35 5.33 17.65 10.78
N HIS A 36 5.49 17.28 9.53
CA HIS A 36 6.17 18.06 8.51
C HIS A 36 5.46 17.81 7.19
N ASN A 37 4.78 18.82 6.63
CA ASN A 37 4.00 18.72 5.40
C ASN A 37 3.11 17.47 5.34
N ALA A 38 2.48 17.10 6.47
CA ALA A 38 1.80 15.81 6.61
C ALA A 38 0.54 15.69 5.74
N ASP A 39 -0.04 16.82 5.35
CA ASP A 39 -1.25 16.90 4.52
C ASP A 39 -0.94 17.10 3.03
N ASP A 40 0.33 17.19 2.65
CA ASP A 40 0.71 17.33 1.25
C ASP A 40 0.37 16.04 0.47
N PRO A 41 -0.32 16.13 -0.66
CA PRO A 41 -0.64 14.98 -1.48
C PRO A 41 0.63 14.44 -2.14
N LEU A 42 1.03 13.24 -1.77
CA LEU A 42 2.20 12.54 -2.31
C LEU A 42 1.81 11.17 -2.88
N PRO A 43 2.49 10.71 -3.96
CA PRO A 43 2.31 9.35 -4.44
C PRO A 43 2.67 8.34 -3.36
N PRO A 44 1.76 7.40 -2.99
CA PRO A 44 2.00 6.45 -1.90
C PRO A 44 3.01 5.34 -2.27
N ALA A 45 3.53 5.34 -3.48
CA ALA A 45 4.47 4.35 -3.99
C ALA A 45 3.97 2.91 -3.73
N SER A 46 4.82 2.04 -3.20
CA SER A 46 4.47 0.64 -2.96
C SER A 46 3.42 0.40 -1.87
N ILE A 47 3.06 1.41 -1.07
CA ILE A 47 1.93 1.31 -0.14
C ILE A 47 0.63 0.99 -0.89
N THR A 48 0.51 1.42 -2.15
CA THR A 48 -0.61 1.05 -3.04
C THR A 48 -0.84 -0.47 -3.11
N LYS A 49 0.20 -1.30 -2.94
CA LYS A 49 0.08 -2.77 -2.99
C LYS A 49 -0.72 -3.34 -1.82
N VAL A 50 -0.82 -2.61 -0.70
CA VAL A 50 -1.67 -3.02 0.43
C VAL A 50 -3.13 -3.12 -0.04
N LEU A 51 -3.61 -2.13 -0.79
CA LEU A 51 -4.95 -2.17 -1.38
C LEU A 51 -5.08 -3.32 -2.40
N SER A 52 -4.06 -3.54 -3.23
CA SER A 52 -4.07 -4.65 -4.19
C SER A 52 -4.14 -6.02 -3.51
N LEU A 53 -3.41 -6.20 -2.40
CA LEU A 53 -3.46 -7.41 -1.58
C LEU A 53 -4.83 -7.57 -0.91
N TYR A 54 -5.42 -6.48 -0.40
CA TYR A 54 -6.76 -6.47 0.18
C TYR A 54 -7.81 -6.92 -0.83
N LEU A 55 -7.81 -6.37 -2.04
CA LEU A 55 -8.75 -6.74 -3.11
C LEU A 55 -8.57 -8.20 -3.56
N ALA A 56 -7.35 -8.70 -3.53
CA ALA A 56 -7.08 -10.10 -3.82
C ALA A 56 -7.63 -11.02 -2.71
N ASP A 57 -7.44 -10.65 -1.44
CA ASP A 57 -8.01 -11.38 -0.29
C ASP A 57 -9.55 -11.39 -0.35
N GLU A 58 -10.16 -10.26 -0.66
CA GLU A 58 -11.61 -10.15 -0.85
C GLU A 58 -12.09 -11.08 -1.99
N ALA A 59 -11.41 -11.07 -3.14
CA ALA A 59 -11.74 -11.96 -4.26
C ALA A 59 -11.64 -13.45 -3.88
N ILE A 60 -10.67 -13.81 -3.03
CA ILE A 60 -10.52 -15.17 -2.50
C ILE A 60 -11.67 -15.50 -1.54
N ARG A 61 -11.98 -14.61 -0.59
CA ARG A 61 -13.07 -14.82 0.38
C ARG A 61 -14.44 -14.95 -0.26
N GLU A 62 -14.68 -14.21 -1.35
CA GLU A 62 -15.91 -14.29 -2.14
C GLU A 62 -15.95 -15.52 -3.07
N GLY A 63 -14.87 -16.30 -3.13
CA GLY A 63 -14.79 -17.49 -4.00
C GLY A 63 -14.68 -17.18 -5.50
N ARG A 64 -14.36 -15.92 -5.86
CA ARG A 64 -14.15 -15.52 -7.27
C ARG A 64 -12.85 -16.08 -7.84
N VAL A 65 -11.85 -16.24 -7.01
CA VAL A 65 -10.55 -16.83 -7.34
C VAL A 65 -10.06 -17.70 -6.18
N ARG A 66 -9.11 -18.60 -6.44
CA ARG A 66 -8.49 -19.46 -5.43
C ARG A 66 -6.99 -19.18 -5.33
N PRO A 67 -6.38 -19.31 -4.15
CA PRO A 67 -4.93 -19.14 -3.96
C PRO A 67 -4.08 -20.00 -4.92
N THR A 68 -4.58 -21.19 -5.24
CA THR A 68 -3.90 -22.17 -6.10
C THR A 68 -4.16 -21.98 -7.61
N ASP A 69 -4.98 -20.99 -7.99
CA ASP A 69 -5.29 -20.79 -9.40
C ASP A 69 -4.03 -20.42 -10.20
N PRO A 70 -3.79 -21.06 -11.37
CA PRO A 70 -2.66 -20.74 -12.22
C PRO A 70 -2.88 -19.40 -12.94
N VAL A 71 -2.09 -18.41 -12.61
CA VAL A 71 -2.14 -17.08 -13.24
C VAL A 71 -1.17 -17.05 -14.41
N LYS A 72 -1.69 -16.86 -15.62
CA LYS A 72 -0.88 -16.73 -16.83
C LYS A 72 -0.20 -15.37 -16.88
N ILE A 73 1.12 -15.36 -16.99
CA ILE A 73 1.94 -14.13 -16.98
C ILE A 73 1.93 -13.47 -18.35
N SER A 74 1.42 -12.25 -18.42
CA SER A 74 1.42 -11.44 -19.62
C SER A 74 2.81 -10.90 -19.97
N ARG A 75 3.00 -10.46 -21.22
CA ARG A 75 4.22 -9.73 -21.62
C ARG A 75 4.37 -8.41 -20.86
N LYS A 76 3.26 -7.74 -20.52
CA LYS A 76 3.25 -6.51 -19.73
C LYS A 76 3.79 -6.77 -18.32
N ALA A 77 3.26 -7.77 -17.64
CA ALA A 77 3.73 -8.20 -16.32
C ALA A 77 5.22 -8.55 -16.33
N GLY A 78 5.66 -9.47 -17.18
CA GLY A 78 7.06 -9.92 -17.24
C GLY A 78 8.08 -8.82 -17.61
N ARG A 79 7.65 -7.73 -18.26
CA ARG A 79 8.49 -6.57 -18.61
C ARG A 79 8.43 -5.43 -17.61
N THR A 80 7.58 -5.51 -16.59
CA THR A 80 7.41 -4.44 -15.59
C THR A 80 8.72 -4.18 -14.87
N GLY A 81 9.07 -2.89 -14.72
CA GLY A 81 10.30 -2.43 -14.07
C GLY A 81 10.20 -2.34 -12.55
N GLY A 82 11.30 -1.97 -11.90
CA GLY A 82 11.40 -1.82 -10.45
C GLY A 82 11.65 -3.14 -9.71
N SER A 83 11.17 -3.25 -8.46
CA SER A 83 11.27 -4.49 -7.67
C SER A 83 10.51 -5.62 -8.34
N LYS A 84 11.12 -6.81 -8.41
CA LYS A 84 10.59 -7.96 -9.17
C LYS A 84 10.81 -9.27 -8.44
N MET A 85 9.95 -10.25 -8.72
CA MET A 85 10.23 -11.66 -8.48
C MET A 85 10.70 -12.40 -9.76
N PHE A 86 10.95 -11.66 -10.85
CA PHE A 86 11.50 -12.13 -12.12
C PHE A 86 10.64 -13.20 -12.82
N ILE A 87 9.34 -12.97 -12.86
CA ILE A 87 8.39 -13.87 -13.55
C ILE A 87 8.54 -13.78 -15.07
N GLN A 88 8.46 -14.93 -15.75
CA GLN A 88 8.61 -15.01 -17.20
C GLN A 88 7.26 -14.88 -17.91
N ALA A 89 7.23 -14.06 -18.96
CA ALA A 89 6.04 -13.96 -19.82
C ALA A 89 5.69 -15.33 -20.45
N GLY A 90 4.42 -15.71 -20.38
CA GLY A 90 3.92 -16.98 -20.89
C GLY A 90 3.94 -18.14 -19.89
N SER A 91 4.64 -17.99 -18.74
CA SER A 91 4.54 -18.97 -17.65
C SER A 91 3.22 -18.86 -16.89
N GLU A 92 2.92 -19.86 -16.09
CA GLU A 92 1.80 -19.89 -15.15
C GLU A 92 2.36 -20.00 -13.72
N ILE A 93 1.87 -19.16 -12.83
CA ILE A 93 2.32 -19.11 -11.42
C ILE A 93 1.08 -19.10 -10.52
N PRO A 94 1.04 -19.90 -9.45
CA PRO A 94 -0.06 -19.87 -8.50
C PRO A 94 -0.31 -18.46 -7.94
N LEU A 95 -1.58 -18.06 -7.81
CA LEU A 95 -1.94 -16.73 -7.30
C LEU A 95 -1.26 -16.42 -5.96
N GLU A 96 -1.23 -17.39 -5.04
CA GLU A 96 -0.59 -17.20 -3.73
C GLU A 96 0.90 -16.85 -3.82
N GLU A 97 1.63 -17.40 -4.78
CA GLU A 97 3.05 -17.09 -4.95
C GLU A 97 3.25 -15.66 -5.47
N LEU A 98 2.36 -15.18 -6.34
CA LEU A 98 2.36 -13.78 -6.77
C LEU A 98 2.05 -12.84 -5.61
N LEU A 99 1.07 -13.18 -4.77
CA LEU A 99 0.72 -12.39 -3.58
C LEU A 99 1.87 -12.36 -2.57
N LYS A 100 2.57 -13.49 -2.34
CA LYS A 100 3.79 -13.55 -1.52
C LYS A 100 4.89 -12.64 -2.09
N GLY A 101 5.12 -12.69 -3.40
CA GLY A 101 6.08 -11.82 -4.07
C GLY A 101 5.75 -10.33 -3.93
N MET A 102 4.47 -9.97 -4.01
CA MET A 102 4.03 -8.60 -3.74
C MET A 102 4.29 -8.17 -2.30
N ALA A 103 3.95 -9.02 -1.33
CA ALA A 103 4.04 -8.69 0.09
C ALA A 103 5.50 -8.63 0.60
N VAL A 104 6.36 -9.56 0.18
CA VAL A 104 7.73 -9.72 0.72
C VAL A 104 8.75 -8.85 0.01
N VAL A 105 8.77 -8.89 -1.33
CA VAL A 105 9.77 -8.15 -2.12
C VAL A 105 9.17 -6.97 -2.88
N SER A 106 7.90 -6.68 -2.63
CA SER A 106 7.19 -5.58 -3.31
C SER A 106 7.22 -5.70 -4.84
N ALA A 107 7.10 -6.93 -5.37
CA ALA A 107 7.23 -7.26 -6.78
C ALA A 107 6.20 -6.53 -7.65
N ASN A 108 6.66 -5.69 -8.57
CA ASN A 108 5.81 -4.95 -9.51
C ASN A 108 5.27 -5.85 -10.62
N ASP A 109 6.08 -6.78 -11.13
CA ASP A 109 5.69 -7.77 -12.12
C ASP A 109 4.54 -8.65 -11.61
N ALA A 110 4.62 -9.14 -10.37
CA ALA A 110 3.54 -9.86 -9.72
C ALA A 110 2.29 -8.98 -9.54
N SER A 111 2.45 -7.70 -9.17
CA SER A 111 1.32 -6.78 -8.99
C SER A 111 0.52 -6.59 -10.28
N VAL A 112 1.21 -6.47 -11.43
CA VAL A 112 0.56 -6.36 -12.74
C VAL A 112 -0.15 -7.67 -13.08
N ALA A 113 0.47 -8.84 -12.86
CA ALA A 113 -0.13 -10.14 -13.13
C ALA A 113 -1.40 -10.37 -12.28
N VAL A 114 -1.37 -10.03 -10.99
CA VAL A 114 -2.53 -10.12 -10.09
C VAL A 114 -3.64 -9.17 -10.52
N ALA A 115 -3.31 -7.93 -10.88
CA ALA A 115 -4.29 -6.96 -11.36
C ALA A 115 -4.97 -7.41 -12.66
N GLU A 116 -4.21 -7.94 -13.62
CA GLU A 116 -4.74 -8.50 -14.87
C GLU A 116 -5.63 -9.72 -14.61
N TYR A 117 -5.25 -10.58 -13.67
CA TYR A 117 -6.00 -11.80 -13.36
C TYR A 117 -7.34 -11.51 -12.67
N ILE A 118 -7.34 -10.67 -11.64
CA ILE A 118 -8.54 -10.37 -10.85
C ILE A 118 -9.46 -9.38 -11.56
N GLY A 119 -8.90 -8.35 -12.21
CA GLY A 119 -9.64 -7.28 -12.87
C GLY A 119 -9.91 -7.52 -14.36
N GLY A 120 -9.42 -8.64 -14.92
CA GLY A 120 -9.44 -8.90 -16.36
C GLY A 120 -8.39 -8.08 -17.14
N ASN A 121 -8.07 -6.89 -16.66
CA ASN A 121 -6.97 -6.02 -17.10
C ASN A 121 -6.61 -5.05 -15.98
N VAL A 122 -5.49 -4.33 -16.13
CA VAL A 122 -5.02 -3.37 -15.10
C VAL A 122 -6.02 -2.24 -14.90
N GLU A 123 -6.61 -1.73 -15.96
CA GLU A 123 -7.55 -0.62 -15.93
C GLU A 123 -8.84 -0.99 -15.18
N GLY A 124 -9.36 -2.20 -15.40
CA GLY A 124 -10.51 -2.75 -14.67
C GLY A 124 -10.20 -2.93 -13.17
N PHE A 125 -9.02 -3.44 -12.85
CA PHE A 125 -8.58 -3.56 -11.44
C PHE A 125 -8.47 -2.19 -10.76
N VAL A 126 -7.91 -1.19 -11.45
CA VAL A 126 -7.81 0.18 -10.93
C VAL A 126 -9.20 0.78 -10.69
N ALA A 127 -10.17 0.57 -11.58
CA ALA A 127 -11.54 1.06 -11.40
C ALA A 127 -12.18 0.48 -10.12
N VAL A 128 -12.02 -0.82 -9.86
CA VAL A 128 -12.47 -1.46 -8.61
C VAL A 128 -11.76 -0.88 -7.40
N SER A 129 -10.45 -0.66 -7.49
CA SER A 129 -9.65 -0.05 -6.42
C SER A 129 -10.17 1.34 -6.03
N TYR A 130 -10.49 2.17 -7.01
CA TYR A 130 -11.09 3.49 -6.76
C TYR A 130 -12.45 3.41 -6.09
N THR A 131 -13.29 2.44 -6.45
CA THR A 131 -14.58 2.24 -5.80
C THR A 131 -14.39 1.94 -4.32
N HIS A 132 -13.45 1.08 -3.94
CA HIS A 132 -13.15 0.76 -2.54
C HIS A 132 -12.57 1.95 -1.77
N LEU A 133 -11.74 2.79 -2.42
CA LEU A 133 -11.17 3.99 -1.78
C LEU A 133 -12.20 5.09 -1.55
N THR A 134 -13.26 5.17 -2.37
CA THR A 134 -14.27 6.22 -2.31
C THR A 134 -15.54 5.82 -1.59
N LEU A 135 -15.71 4.54 -1.24
CA LEU A 135 -16.83 4.13 -0.39
C LEU A 135 -16.70 4.81 0.99
N PRO A 136 -17.77 5.47 1.46
CA PRO A 136 -17.76 5.97 2.83
C PRO A 136 -17.53 4.76 3.75
N THR A 137 -16.51 4.83 4.59
CA THR A 137 -16.26 3.86 5.66
C THR A 137 -17.43 3.87 6.62
N ILE A 138 -18.47 3.09 6.33
CA ILE A 138 -19.59 2.85 7.23
C ILE A 138 -19.17 1.77 8.25
N TYR A 139 -18.07 2.01 8.93
CA TYR A 139 -17.70 1.27 10.12
C TYR A 139 -17.34 2.28 11.20
N SER A 140 -18.38 2.89 11.76
CA SER A 140 -18.31 3.37 13.13
C SER A 140 -18.23 2.12 14.01
N VAL A 141 -17.07 1.87 14.58
CA VAL A 141 -16.92 0.98 15.72
C VAL A 141 -17.24 1.82 16.96
#